data_778e1520969a5da1890de0a948d554c0
#
_entry.id   778e1520969a5da1890de0a948d554c0
#
_cell.length_a   1.000
_cell.length_b   1.000
_cell.length_c   1.000
_cell.angle_alpha   90.00
_cell.angle_beta   90.00
_cell.angle_gamma   90.00
#
_symmetry.space_group_name_H-M   'P 1'
#
loop_
_entity.id
_entity.type
_entity.pdbx_description
1 polymer ?
#
loop_
_entity_poly.entity_id
_entity_poly.type
_entity_poly.pdbx_seq_one_letter_code
_entity_poly.pdbx_strand_id
1 'polypeptide(L)'
;MKKYFSLLIMLAVTIGQAEKLSYNATEGTLISVDVSPDGKQIAFDLLGHIYTMSINGGKATAITKGTSWNMFPRYSPDGKKIMFTSDRSGSDDLWVYDFYNAEFTNVTKMKLPVHQGTWSTDGRHVFGTALNMKVRHPVYMFNMYGDKQEIIPVG
;
A
#
# COMPACT_ATOMS: atom_id res chain seq x y z
N MET A 1 25.51 49.48 43.31
CA MET A 1 25.11 48.04 43.19
C MET A 1 23.89 47.96 42.30
N LYS A 2 24.06 47.57 41.00
CA LYS A 2 22.94 47.40 40.08
C LYS A 2 22.50 45.95 40.11
N LYS A 3 21.25 45.69 40.56
CA LYS A 3 20.62 44.37 40.55
C LYS A 3 20.07 44.09 39.14
N TYR A 4 20.66 43.13 38.44
CA TYR A 4 20.12 42.61 37.17
C TYR A 4 19.00 41.59 37.50
N PHE A 5 17.80 41.92 37.10
CA PHE A 5 16.64 41.02 37.19
C PHE A 5 16.59 40.22 35.91
N SER A 6 17.02 38.96 35.96
CA SER A 6 16.91 38.03 34.83
C SER A 6 15.45 37.53 34.73
N LEU A 7 14.76 37.99 33.72
CA LEU A 7 13.42 37.49 33.38
C LEU A 7 13.57 36.19 32.55
N LEU A 8 13.31 35.06 33.19
CA LEU A 8 13.27 33.75 32.54
C LEU A 8 11.91 33.59 31.84
N ILE A 9 11.83 33.75 30.51
CA ILE A 9 10.64 33.50 29.73
C ILE A 9 10.56 31.99 29.48
N MET A 10 9.68 31.34 30.20
CA MET A 10 9.34 29.92 29.99
C MET A 10 8.41 29.83 28.78
N LEU A 11 8.94 29.41 27.63
CA LEU A 11 8.15 29.12 26.43
C LEU A 11 7.41 27.81 26.63
N ALA A 12 6.13 27.88 26.95
CA ALA A 12 5.27 26.71 27.01
C ALA A 12 4.95 26.26 25.56
N VAL A 13 5.62 25.21 25.11
CA VAL A 13 5.26 24.52 23.87
C VAL A 13 4.00 23.69 24.16
N THR A 14 2.86 24.18 23.76
CA THR A 14 1.63 23.36 23.72
C THR A 14 1.78 22.34 22.61
N ILE A 15 2.04 21.09 22.96
CA ILE A 15 1.94 19.96 22.03
C ILE A 15 0.44 19.79 21.76
N GLY A 16 -0.01 20.31 20.61
CA GLY A 16 -1.37 20.05 20.12
C GLY A 16 -1.53 18.55 19.91
N GLN A 17 -2.41 17.91 20.66
CA GLN A 17 -2.82 16.55 20.38
C GLN A 17 -3.61 16.57 19.07
N ALA A 18 -3.16 15.81 18.06
CA ALA A 18 -3.91 15.61 16.86
C ALA A 18 -5.22 14.88 17.21
N GLU A 19 -6.35 15.51 16.95
CA GLU A 19 -7.66 14.92 17.15
C GLU A 19 -7.82 13.71 16.22
N LYS A 20 -8.16 12.55 16.78
CA LYS A 20 -8.40 11.35 16.00
C LYS A 20 -9.72 11.51 15.25
N LEU A 21 -9.65 11.87 13.99
CA LEU A 21 -10.81 11.93 13.12
C LEU A 21 -11.37 10.51 12.95
N SER A 22 -12.59 10.29 13.39
CA SER A 22 -13.34 9.04 13.19
C SER A 22 -14.58 9.34 12.36
N TYR A 23 -14.77 8.61 11.26
CA TYR A 23 -15.95 8.74 10.42
C TYR A 23 -16.46 7.34 10.04
N ASN A 24 -17.77 7.24 9.80
CA ASN A 24 -18.38 6.05 9.25
C ASN A 24 -18.61 6.28 7.75
N ALA A 25 -17.88 5.55 6.91
CA ALA A 25 -18.11 5.53 5.47
C ALA A 25 -19.14 4.44 5.14
N THR A 26 -20.25 4.83 4.52
CA THR A 26 -21.27 3.91 3.99
C THR A 26 -21.17 3.74 2.49
N GLU A 27 -20.38 4.59 1.83
CA GLU A 27 -20.15 4.60 0.39
C GLU A 27 -18.68 4.88 0.11
N GLY A 28 -18.19 4.36 -1.00
CA GLY A 28 -16.83 4.62 -1.50
C GLY A 28 -16.87 4.96 -2.98
N THR A 29 -16.00 5.88 -3.40
CA THR A 29 -15.79 6.22 -4.81
C THR A 29 -14.47 5.59 -5.27
N LEU A 30 -14.42 4.98 -6.45
CA LEU A 30 -13.22 4.37 -7.02
C LEU A 30 -12.61 3.29 -6.10
N ILE A 31 -13.41 2.25 -5.81
CA ILE A 31 -12.95 1.10 -5.04
C ILE A 31 -12.46 0.02 -6.00
N SER A 32 -11.24 -0.47 -5.81
CA SER A 32 -10.78 -1.71 -6.42
C SER A 32 -11.09 -2.87 -5.51
N VAL A 33 -11.52 -3.97 -6.07
CA VAL A 33 -11.86 -5.20 -5.35
C VAL A 33 -11.23 -6.40 -6.02
N ASP A 34 -10.87 -7.39 -5.20
CA ASP A 34 -10.44 -8.71 -5.64
C ASP A 34 -11.03 -9.78 -4.73
N VAL A 35 -11.22 -10.98 -5.27
CA VAL A 35 -11.81 -12.12 -4.54
C VAL A 35 -10.73 -13.13 -4.24
N SER A 36 -10.70 -13.65 -3.02
CA SER A 36 -9.78 -14.73 -2.63
C SER A 36 -9.97 -15.96 -3.52
N PRO A 37 -8.91 -16.75 -3.80
CA PRO A 37 -9.01 -17.92 -4.68
C PRO A 37 -10.02 -18.98 -4.23
N ASP A 38 -10.31 -19.06 -2.94
CA ASP A 38 -11.33 -19.95 -2.37
C ASP A 38 -12.75 -19.37 -2.42
N GLY A 39 -12.92 -18.15 -2.93
CA GLY A 39 -14.19 -17.45 -3.06
C GLY A 39 -14.84 -16.99 -1.76
N LYS A 40 -14.15 -17.05 -0.62
CA LYS A 40 -14.75 -16.77 0.69
C LYS A 40 -14.53 -15.35 1.20
N GLN A 41 -13.54 -14.65 0.70
CA GLN A 41 -13.19 -13.30 1.11
C GLN A 41 -13.05 -12.36 -0.08
N ILE A 42 -13.22 -11.08 0.18
CA ILE A 42 -12.84 -10.01 -0.73
C ILE A 42 -11.76 -9.16 -0.07
N ALA A 43 -10.85 -8.65 -0.90
CA ALA A 43 -9.95 -7.56 -0.55
C ALA A 43 -10.37 -6.32 -1.34
N PHE A 44 -10.35 -5.16 -0.71
CA PHE A 44 -10.71 -3.89 -1.37
C PHE A 44 -9.91 -2.73 -0.79
N ASP A 45 -9.77 -1.68 -1.57
CA ASP A 45 -9.24 -0.43 -1.07
C ASP A 45 -10.38 0.54 -0.72
N LEU A 46 -10.21 1.28 0.35
CA LEU A 46 -11.11 2.35 0.75
C LEU A 46 -10.30 3.44 1.45
N LEU A 47 -10.37 4.66 0.92
CA LEU A 47 -9.72 5.86 1.48
C LEU A 47 -8.21 5.65 1.75
N GLY A 48 -7.52 5.03 0.82
CA GLY A 48 -6.08 4.79 0.88
C GLY A 48 -5.67 3.63 1.79
N HIS A 49 -6.60 2.81 2.24
CA HIS A 49 -6.30 1.61 3.01
C HIS A 49 -6.85 0.34 2.37
N ILE A 50 -6.12 -0.76 2.55
CA ILE A 50 -6.55 -2.09 2.11
C ILE A 50 -7.30 -2.76 3.27
N TYR A 51 -8.45 -3.32 2.93
CA TYR A 51 -9.31 -4.09 3.82
C TYR A 51 -9.59 -5.47 3.27
N THR A 52 -9.92 -6.39 4.18
CA THR A 52 -10.51 -7.68 3.83
C THR A 52 -11.82 -7.89 4.59
N MET A 53 -12.74 -8.62 4.01
CA MET A 53 -13.97 -9.04 4.65
C MET A 53 -14.53 -10.33 4.02
N SER A 54 -15.46 -10.98 4.71
CA SER A 54 -16.18 -12.12 4.15
C SER A 54 -16.96 -11.72 2.90
N ILE A 55 -17.02 -12.61 1.90
CA ILE A 55 -17.86 -12.43 0.70
C ILE A 55 -19.36 -12.28 1.06
N ASN A 56 -19.77 -12.83 2.20
CA ASN A 56 -21.14 -12.73 2.70
C ASN A 56 -21.43 -11.43 3.48
N GLY A 57 -20.49 -10.49 3.46
CA GLY A 57 -20.59 -9.22 4.19
C GLY A 57 -20.13 -9.32 5.64
N GLY A 58 -20.42 -8.28 6.41
CA GLY A 58 -20.04 -8.17 7.82
C GLY A 58 -18.96 -7.11 8.05
N LYS A 59 -18.13 -7.29 9.10
CA LYS A 59 -17.11 -6.33 9.49
C LYS A 59 -15.85 -6.48 8.62
N ALA A 60 -15.40 -5.39 8.03
CA ALA A 60 -14.12 -5.32 7.34
C ALA A 60 -12.95 -5.21 8.34
N THR A 61 -11.84 -5.85 8.00
CA THR A 61 -10.58 -5.79 8.75
C THR A 61 -9.54 -5.02 7.94
N ALA A 62 -8.96 -3.96 8.52
CA ALA A 62 -7.92 -3.19 7.87
C ALA A 62 -6.60 -3.97 7.86
N ILE A 63 -6.02 -4.15 6.69
CA ILE A 63 -4.69 -4.72 6.48
C ILE A 63 -3.62 -3.62 6.63
N THR A 64 -3.86 -2.46 6.04
CA THR A 64 -2.92 -1.33 6.10
C THR A 64 -3.38 -0.26 7.07
N LYS A 65 -2.41 0.51 7.59
CA LYS A 65 -2.63 1.63 8.52
C LYS A 65 -1.62 2.75 8.21
N GLY A 66 -1.85 3.91 8.79
CA GLY A 66 -0.94 5.06 8.66
C GLY A 66 -1.38 6.03 7.59
N THR A 67 -0.43 6.77 7.02
CA THR A 67 -0.69 7.88 6.09
C THR A 67 -0.45 7.53 4.63
N SER A 68 0.12 6.35 4.36
CA SER A 68 0.40 5.90 2.99
C SER A 68 -0.88 5.60 2.22
N TRP A 69 -0.87 5.95 0.95
CA TRP A 69 -1.96 5.66 0.03
C TRP A 69 -1.79 4.27 -0.57
N ASN A 70 -2.75 3.38 -0.35
CA ASN A 70 -2.70 1.98 -0.76
C ASN A 70 -3.89 1.67 -1.67
N MET A 71 -3.66 1.00 -2.80
CA MET A 71 -4.64 0.78 -3.87
C MET A 71 -4.44 -0.57 -4.55
N PHE A 72 -5.47 -1.00 -5.29
CA PHE A 72 -5.42 -2.12 -6.21
C PHE A 72 -4.99 -3.45 -5.57
N PRO A 73 -5.67 -3.90 -4.50
CA PRO A 73 -5.34 -5.17 -3.88
C PRO A 73 -5.56 -6.34 -4.84
N ARG A 74 -4.67 -7.35 -4.77
CA ARG A 74 -4.76 -8.60 -5.52
C ARG A 74 -4.30 -9.76 -4.66
N TYR A 75 -5.14 -10.75 -4.46
CA TYR A 75 -4.76 -11.99 -3.79
C TYR A 75 -3.71 -12.76 -4.62
N SER A 76 -2.75 -13.38 -3.91
CA SER A 76 -1.92 -14.40 -4.53
C SER A 76 -2.76 -15.63 -4.91
N PRO A 77 -2.32 -16.44 -5.90
CA PRO A 77 -3.07 -17.63 -6.34
C PRO A 77 -3.34 -18.66 -5.24
N ASP A 78 -2.51 -18.69 -4.20
CA ASP A 78 -2.68 -19.56 -3.03
C ASP A 78 -3.51 -18.91 -1.90
N GLY A 79 -3.92 -17.65 -2.06
CA GLY A 79 -4.70 -16.88 -1.09
C GLY A 79 -3.96 -16.46 0.17
N LYS A 80 -2.65 -16.73 0.27
CA LYS A 80 -1.87 -16.46 1.49
C LYS A 80 -1.29 -15.06 1.56
N LYS A 81 -1.34 -14.31 0.47
CA LYS A 81 -0.77 -12.97 0.36
C LYS A 81 -1.75 -12.03 -0.36
N ILE A 82 -1.57 -10.74 -0.12
CA ILE A 82 -2.19 -9.67 -0.90
C ILE A 82 -1.09 -8.75 -1.42
N MET A 83 -1.03 -8.58 -2.73
CA MET A 83 -0.25 -7.52 -3.36
C MET A 83 -1.12 -6.27 -3.52
N PHE A 84 -0.52 -5.10 -3.41
CA PHE A 84 -1.16 -3.81 -3.63
C PHE A 84 -0.13 -2.75 -4.00
N THR A 85 -0.58 -1.66 -4.61
CA THR A 85 0.25 -0.47 -4.85
C THR A 85 0.27 0.39 -3.60
N SER A 86 1.45 0.93 -3.24
CA SER A 86 1.60 1.83 -2.09
C SER A 86 2.75 2.81 -2.27
N ASP A 87 2.53 4.05 -1.83
CA ASP A 87 3.52 5.13 -1.82
C ASP A 87 4.40 5.17 -0.55
N ARG A 88 4.32 4.17 0.32
CA ARG A 88 5.04 4.12 1.61
C ARG A 88 6.56 4.17 1.52
N SER A 89 7.13 3.90 0.36
CA SER A 89 8.57 4.01 0.06
C SER A 89 8.97 5.38 -0.50
N GLY A 90 8.02 6.31 -0.63
CA GLY A 90 8.22 7.64 -1.23
C GLY A 90 7.85 7.71 -2.72
N SER A 91 7.51 6.58 -3.34
CA SER A 91 6.92 6.45 -4.67
C SER A 91 6.00 5.24 -4.70
N ASP A 92 5.15 5.15 -5.72
CA ASP A 92 4.28 4.00 -5.91
C ASP A 92 5.10 2.76 -6.28
N ASP A 93 5.08 1.80 -5.38
CA ASP A 93 5.69 0.49 -5.53
C ASP A 93 4.66 -0.62 -5.31
N LEU A 94 4.93 -1.82 -5.82
CA LEU A 94 4.17 -3.01 -5.47
C LEU A 94 4.67 -3.56 -4.15
N TRP A 95 3.76 -3.66 -3.22
CA TRP A 95 3.97 -4.22 -1.89
C TRP A 95 3.16 -5.48 -1.72
N VAL A 96 3.69 -6.41 -0.97
CA VAL A 96 3.01 -7.67 -0.63
C VAL A 96 2.88 -7.77 0.87
N TYR A 97 1.66 -8.05 1.32
CA TYR A 97 1.35 -8.43 2.69
C TYR A 97 1.21 -9.94 2.78
N ASP A 98 1.89 -10.56 3.73
CA ASP A 98 1.81 -11.99 4.02
C ASP A 98 0.95 -12.21 5.25
N PHE A 99 -0.13 -13.00 5.12
CA PHE A 99 -1.06 -13.27 6.21
C PHE A 99 -0.46 -14.13 7.33
N TYR A 100 0.58 -14.92 7.04
CA TYR A 100 1.18 -15.83 8.02
C TYR A 100 1.98 -15.08 9.08
N ASN A 101 2.83 -14.16 8.67
CA ASN A 101 3.72 -13.42 9.57
C ASN A 101 3.32 -11.96 9.77
N ALA A 102 2.27 -11.50 9.07
CA ALA A 102 1.78 -10.11 9.08
C ALA A 102 2.84 -9.08 8.62
N GLU A 103 3.73 -9.46 7.71
CA GLU A 103 4.81 -8.62 7.21
C GLU A 103 4.50 -8.01 5.85
N PHE A 104 5.11 -6.84 5.61
CA PHE A 104 5.04 -6.13 4.35
C PHE A 104 6.40 -6.19 3.64
N THR A 105 6.40 -6.60 2.38
CA THR A 105 7.60 -6.64 1.53
C THR A 105 7.42 -5.72 0.33
N ASN A 106 8.39 -4.79 0.11
CA ASN A 106 8.47 -4.04 -1.14
C ASN A 106 9.10 -4.92 -2.21
N VAL A 107 8.34 -5.23 -3.25
CA VAL A 107 8.78 -6.14 -4.33
C VAL A 107 9.47 -5.40 -5.46
N THR A 108 9.05 -4.17 -5.78
CA THR A 108 9.57 -3.49 -6.98
C THR A 108 10.83 -2.67 -6.74
N LYS A 109 10.92 -1.91 -5.65
CA LYS A 109 12.10 -1.09 -5.27
C LYS A 109 12.70 -0.30 -6.45
N MET A 110 11.83 0.24 -7.31
CA MET A 110 12.27 0.95 -8.50
C MET A 110 12.37 2.47 -8.25
N LYS A 111 13.14 3.16 -9.09
CA LYS A 111 13.16 4.64 -9.12
C LYS A 111 11.97 5.23 -9.86
N LEU A 112 11.21 4.42 -10.58
CA LEU A 112 10.02 4.80 -11.33
C LEU A 112 8.79 4.21 -10.63
N PRO A 113 7.69 4.95 -10.56
CA PRO A 113 6.44 4.44 -10.01
C PRO A 113 5.98 3.19 -10.75
N VAL A 114 5.54 2.17 -10.00
CA VAL A 114 4.97 0.94 -10.56
C VAL A 114 3.54 0.80 -10.07
N HIS A 115 2.60 0.74 -11.01
CA HIS A 115 1.18 0.65 -10.70
C HIS A 115 0.58 -0.69 -11.15
N GLN A 116 -0.55 -1.05 -10.55
CA GLN A 116 -1.44 -2.12 -10.98
C GLN A 116 -0.73 -3.43 -11.33
N GLY A 117 -0.10 -4.02 -10.33
CA GLY A 117 0.53 -5.32 -10.52
C GLY A 117 -0.47 -6.48 -10.66
N THR A 118 0.01 -7.58 -11.22
CA THR A 118 -0.68 -8.87 -11.23
C THR A 118 0.27 -9.99 -10.83
N TRP A 119 -0.28 -11.08 -10.30
CA TRP A 119 0.48 -12.28 -9.97
C TRP A 119 0.69 -13.17 -11.19
N SER A 120 1.81 -13.89 -11.22
CA SER A 120 1.91 -15.10 -12.05
C SER A 120 0.98 -16.18 -11.49
N THR A 121 0.53 -17.08 -12.35
CA THR A 121 -0.38 -18.17 -11.95
C THR A 121 0.21 -19.12 -10.92
N ASP A 122 1.54 -19.23 -10.87
CA ASP A 122 2.27 -20.04 -9.88
C ASP A 122 2.56 -19.30 -8.56
N GLY A 123 2.22 -18.00 -8.48
CA GLY A 123 2.43 -17.15 -7.31
C GLY A 123 3.89 -16.79 -7.00
N ARG A 124 4.83 -17.12 -7.90
CA ARG A 124 6.26 -16.87 -7.68
C ARG A 124 6.72 -15.50 -8.13
N HIS A 125 5.98 -14.88 -9.05
CA HIS A 125 6.32 -13.61 -9.62
C HIS A 125 5.13 -12.64 -9.59
N VAL A 126 5.45 -11.38 -9.64
CA VAL A 126 4.50 -10.31 -9.89
C VAL A 126 4.92 -9.55 -11.15
N PHE A 127 3.94 -9.06 -11.89
CA PHE A 127 4.15 -8.23 -13.06
C PHE A 127 3.65 -6.83 -12.75
N GLY A 128 4.35 -5.83 -13.22
CA GLY A 128 3.96 -4.44 -13.03
C GLY A 128 4.42 -3.56 -14.18
N THR A 129 3.71 -2.48 -14.39
CA THR A 129 4.04 -1.48 -15.41
C THR A 129 4.69 -0.29 -14.72
N ALA A 130 5.93 0.02 -15.12
CA ALA A 130 6.59 1.23 -14.63
C ALA A 130 6.13 2.45 -15.42
N LEU A 131 5.74 3.51 -14.71
CA LEU A 131 5.35 4.77 -15.33
C LEU A 131 6.59 5.58 -15.72
N ASN A 132 6.82 5.71 -17.02
CA ASN A 132 7.86 6.57 -17.55
C ASN A 132 7.26 7.62 -18.48
N MET A 133 7.31 8.88 -18.08
CA MET A 133 6.74 10.00 -18.84
C MET A 133 7.41 10.24 -20.21
N LYS A 134 8.59 9.68 -20.44
CA LYS A 134 9.37 9.90 -21.67
C LYS A 134 9.29 8.77 -22.69
N VAL A 135 8.85 7.59 -22.25
CA VAL A 135 8.80 6.37 -23.07
C VAL A 135 7.51 5.64 -22.74
N ARG A 136 7.08 4.74 -23.62
CA ARG A 136 5.95 3.85 -23.31
C ARG A 136 6.24 3.06 -22.03
N HIS A 137 5.20 2.62 -21.33
CA HIS A 137 5.31 1.97 -20.04
C HIS A 137 5.78 0.51 -20.18
N PRO A 138 7.07 0.20 -19.89
CA PRO A 138 7.56 -1.17 -19.96
C PRO A 138 6.92 -2.05 -18.89
N VAL A 139 6.73 -3.33 -19.22
CA VAL A 139 6.26 -4.34 -18.29
C VAL A 139 7.46 -5.09 -17.72
N TYR A 140 7.51 -5.15 -16.39
CA TYR A 140 8.53 -5.88 -15.64
C TYR A 140 7.92 -7.09 -14.92
N MET A 141 8.72 -8.14 -14.82
CA MET A 141 8.50 -9.26 -13.91
C MET A 141 9.44 -9.10 -12.71
N PHE A 142 8.90 -9.30 -11.52
CA PHE A 142 9.65 -9.26 -10.27
C PHE A 142 9.47 -10.56 -9.52
N ASN A 143 10.53 -11.09 -8.92
CA ASN A 143 10.39 -12.12 -7.90
C ASN A 143 10.16 -11.48 -6.51
N MET A 144 9.85 -12.30 -5.51
CA MET A 144 9.58 -11.81 -4.15
C MET A 144 10.82 -11.20 -3.44
N TYR A 145 12.01 -11.32 -4.02
CA TYR A 145 13.26 -10.75 -3.48
C TYR A 145 13.58 -9.38 -4.09
N GLY A 146 12.80 -8.94 -5.09
CA GLY A 146 12.97 -7.67 -5.77
C GLY A 146 13.88 -7.72 -6.99
N ASP A 147 14.31 -8.92 -7.43
CA ASP A 147 14.96 -9.09 -8.71
C ASP A 147 13.95 -8.83 -9.82
N LYS A 148 14.36 -8.10 -10.83
CA LYS A 148 13.47 -7.69 -11.92
C LYS A 148 13.99 -8.14 -13.27
N GLN A 149 13.07 -8.45 -14.16
CA GLN A 149 13.31 -8.68 -15.57
C GLN A 149 12.33 -7.84 -16.40
N GLU A 150 12.84 -7.08 -17.35
CA GLU A 150 12.00 -6.43 -18.37
C GLU A 150 11.53 -7.48 -19.37
N ILE A 151 10.20 -7.61 -19.53
CA ILE A 151 9.63 -8.66 -20.39
C ILE A 151 9.18 -8.09 -21.71
N ILE A 152 8.63 -6.86 -21.71
CA ILE A 152 8.19 -6.18 -22.92
C ILE A 152 9.03 -4.91 -23.04
N PRO A 153 10.11 -4.95 -23.80
CA PRO A 153 10.87 -3.75 -24.09
C PRO A 153 10.02 -2.83 -24.95
N VAL A 154 10.14 -1.57 -24.69
CA VAL A 154 9.45 -0.56 -25.47
C VAL A 154 10.45 -0.07 -26.51
N GLY A 155 10.27 -0.53 -27.74
CA GLY A 155 11.01 -0.03 -28.89
C GLY A 155 10.67 1.40 -29.26
#